data_e60c4a2c9a4e2ebc08b0b4e5f59a2d56
#
_entry.id   e60c4a2c9a4e2ebc08b0b4e5f59a2d56
#
_cell.length_a   1.000
_cell.length_b   1.000
_cell.length_c   1.000
_cell.angle_alpha   90.00
_cell.angle_beta   90.00
_cell.angle_gamma   90.00
#
_symmetry.space_group_name_H-M   'P 1'
#
loop_
_entity.id
_entity.type
_entity.pdbx_description
1 polymer ?
#
loop_
_entity_poly.entity_id
_entity_poly.type
_entity_poly.pdbx_seq_one_letter_code
_entity_poly.pdbx_strand_id
1 'polypeptide(L)'
;MIYFDNAATTPLLPEVIDKMSETMKTTFGNPSSLHAHGRMASKLLRESREQIAQSLHTLPNRIFFTSGGSESNNTVIKGYCLKHQADGKHIITTALEHHAVLEPIEYLVERFGFEVTIVQPRDGRIQASDIKAALRPDTILVSTMFANNETGDLLPIKEIGELLKDHPAAFHVDAVQAIGKVHVYPEELGINFLSASAHKFHGPKGVGFLYAAVPDFDNLLHGGDQESKMRASTENLISIVGMATALQQATLHQEENFNQVQKLGQELVNGLAAYDYYVNANEDHLPFVWNLGFPGVQNDVLLMRLDLAGISVSTGSACTAGTVQPSHVLEALYGKDSSRLKESLRISFSELNTVEEVQDFLSKLKEILS
;
A
#
# COMPACT_ATOMS: atom_id res chain seq x y z
N MET A 1 -10.18 -5.17 23.50
CA MET A 1 -9.61 -5.90 22.35
C MET A 1 -8.48 -5.06 21.77
N ILE A 2 -7.36 -5.69 21.50
CA ILE A 2 -6.16 -5.05 20.94
C ILE A 2 -6.16 -5.30 19.43
N TYR A 3 -5.93 -4.25 18.62
CA TYR A 3 -5.91 -4.35 17.17
C TYR A 3 -4.51 -4.02 16.62
N PHE A 4 -3.79 -5.05 16.22
CA PHE A 4 -2.43 -4.98 15.66
C PHE A 4 -2.38 -5.52 14.23
N ASP A 5 -3.45 -5.29 13.45
CA ASP A 5 -3.54 -5.65 12.02
C ASP A 5 -3.77 -4.42 11.11
N ASN A 6 -3.12 -3.30 11.46
CA ASN A 6 -3.26 -2.03 10.73
C ASN A 6 -2.71 -2.08 9.29
N ALA A 7 -1.82 -3.00 8.96
CA ALA A 7 -1.38 -3.22 7.59
C ALA A 7 -2.48 -3.84 6.70
N ALA A 8 -3.47 -4.54 7.29
CA ALA A 8 -4.63 -5.03 6.55
C ALA A 8 -5.66 -3.90 6.32
N THR A 9 -6.03 -3.18 7.35
CA THR A 9 -6.91 -1.99 7.29
C THR A 9 -6.80 -1.22 8.60
N THR A 10 -7.03 0.08 8.57
CA THR A 10 -7.01 0.93 9.77
C THR A 10 -8.42 1.37 10.17
N PRO A 11 -8.69 1.65 11.45
CA PRO A 11 -9.93 2.32 11.86
C PRO A 11 -9.97 3.74 11.30
N LEU A 12 -11.18 4.28 11.09
CA LEU A 12 -11.35 5.68 10.70
C LEU A 12 -10.99 6.61 11.85
N LEU A 13 -10.34 7.75 11.54
CA LEU A 13 -10.19 8.84 12.51
C LEU A 13 -11.55 9.48 12.82
N PRO A 14 -11.75 9.99 14.05
CA PRO A 14 -12.98 10.71 14.41
C PRO A 14 -13.28 11.89 13.47
N GLU A 15 -12.26 12.67 13.11
CA GLU A 15 -12.36 13.82 12.20
C GLU A 15 -12.81 13.40 10.79
N VAL A 16 -12.40 12.22 10.35
CA VAL A 16 -12.82 11.63 9.07
C VAL A 16 -14.29 11.24 9.12
N ILE A 17 -14.73 10.60 10.22
CA ILE A 17 -16.13 10.22 10.43
C ILE A 17 -17.01 11.45 10.45
N ASP A 18 -16.62 12.49 11.19
CA ASP A 18 -17.36 13.74 11.31
C ASP A 18 -17.49 14.44 9.96
N LYS A 19 -16.38 14.54 9.21
CA LYS A 19 -16.36 15.17 7.90
C LYS A 19 -17.19 14.42 6.86
N MET A 20 -17.14 13.10 6.84
CA MET A 20 -17.99 12.27 6.00
C MET A 20 -19.46 12.43 6.38
N SER A 21 -19.80 12.44 7.67
CA SER A 21 -21.16 12.60 8.18
C SER A 21 -21.73 13.97 7.81
N GLU A 22 -20.94 15.04 7.95
CA GLU A 22 -21.31 16.39 7.50
C GLU A 22 -21.59 16.41 5.99
N THR A 23 -20.69 15.83 5.20
CA THR A 23 -20.81 15.78 3.74
C THR A 23 -22.08 15.02 3.32
N MET A 24 -22.38 13.87 3.94
CA MET A 24 -23.62 13.11 3.69
C MET A 24 -24.88 13.93 3.96
N LYS A 25 -24.89 14.77 5.00
CA LYS A 25 -26.05 15.58 5.38
C LYS A 25 -26.25 16.80 4.47
N THR A 26 -25.17 17.37 3.94
CA THR A 26 -25.21 18.71 3.31
C THR A 26 -25.00 18.68 1.81
N THR A 27 -24.32 17.65 1.24
CA THR A 27 -23.84 17.65 -0.14
C THR A 27 -24.18 16.35 -0.86
N PHE A 28 -25.37 16.28 -1.42
CA PHE A 28 -25.90 15.13 -2.16
C PHE A 28 -25.89 15.34 -3.68
N GLY A 29 -25.49 16.52 -4.17
CA GLY A 29 -25.51 16.87 -5.58
C GLY A 29 -24.49 16.07 -6.41
N ASN A 30 -24.82 15.80 -7.68
CA ASN A 30 -23.84 15.25 -8.62
C ASN A 30 -22.85 16.35 -9.02
N PRO A 31 -21.52 16.13 -8.91
CA PRO A 31 -20.51 17.13 -9.26
C PRO A 31 -20.57 17.63 -10.71
N SER A 32 -21.14 16.85 -11.62
CA SER A 32 -21.32 17.22 -13.03
C SER A 32 -22.54 18.13 -13.30
N SER A 33 -23.42 18.36 -12.29
CA SER A 33 -24.63 19.16 -12.46
C SER A 33 -24.36 20.66 -12.37
N LEU A 34 -25.02 21.45 -13.23
CA LEU A 34 -24.82 22.90 -13.31
C LEU A 34 -25.55 23.72 -12.22
N HIS A 35 -26.52 23.12 -11.52
CA HIS A 35 -27.28 23.79 -10.47
C HIS A 35 -26.48 23.93 -9.15
N ALA A 36 -26.99 24.66 -8.18
CA ALA A 36 -26.28 24.98 -6.93
C ALA A 36 -25.75 23.74 -6.17
N HIS A 37 -26.56 22.68 -6.04
CA HIS A 37 -26.12 21.45 -5.36
C HIS A 37 -24.97 20.76 -6.08
N GLY A 38 -24.99 20.76 -7.43
CA GLY A 38 -23.86 20.20 -8.22
C GLY A 38 -22.59 21.03 -8.05
N ARG A 39 -22.71 22.37 -8.09
CA ARG A 39 -21.53 23.26 -7.85
C ARG A 39 -20.93 23.09 -6.48
N MET A 40 -21.74 22.86 -5.44
CA MET A 40 -21.25 22.54 -4.09
C MET A 40 -20.46 21.23 -4.08
N ALA A 41 -20.99 20.19 -4.68
CA ALA A 41 -20.32 18.89 -4.79
C ALA A 41 -19.02 18.99 -5.61
N SER A 42 -19.04 19.69 -6.75
CA SER A 42 -17.86 19.94 -7.59
C SER A 42 -16.77 20.73 -6.83
N LYS A 43 -17.18 21.70 -6.00
CA LYS A 43 -16.23 22.43 -5.15
C LYS A 43 -15.52 21.52 -4.18
N LEU A 44 -16.25 20.66 -3.43
CA LEU A 44 -15.66 19.72 -2.48
C LEU A 44 -14.75 18.70 -3.17
N LEU A 45 -15.15 18.20 -4.34
CA LEU A 45 -14.32 17.29 -5.13
C LEU A 45 -12.98 17.92 -5.51
N ARG A 46 -13.00 19.18 -5.96
CA ARG A 46 -11.79 19.93 -6.30
C ARG A 46 -10.92 20.21 -5.08
N GLU A 47 -11.50 20.69 -3.97
CA GLU A 47 -10.78 20.94 -2.73
C GLU A 47 -10.11 19.68 -2.18
N SER A 48 -10.79 18.52 -2.24
CA SER A 48 -10.22 17.23 -1.84
C SER A 48 -9.03 16.85 -2.71
N ARG A 49 -9.12 17.08 -4.03
CA ARG A 49 -8.01 16.81 -4.95
C ARG A 49 -6.82 17.73 -4.69
N GLU A 50 -7.06 19.00 -4.41
CA GLU A 50 -6.03 19.98 -4.03
C GLU A 50 -5.32 19.57 -2.74
N GLN A 51 -6.05 19.14 -1.72
CA GLN A 51 -5.47 18.66 -0.45
C GLN A 51 -4.55 17.45 -0.66
N ILE A 52 -4.99 16.46 -1.45
CA ILE A 52 -4.17 15.28 -1.75
C ILE A 52 -2.91 15.69 -2.54
N ALA A 53 -3.05 16.56 -3.54
CA ALA A 53 -1.93 17.05 -4.33
C ALA A 53 -0.91 17.81 -3.46
N GLN A 54 -1.38 18.64 -2.52
CA GLN A 54 -0.52 19.33 -1.56
C GLN A 54 0.28 18.36 -0.67
N SER A 55 -0.35 17.30 -0.18
CA SER A 55 0.33 16.28 0.64
C SER A 55 1.44 15.54 -0.12
N LEU A 56 1.37 15.50 -1.45
CA LEU A 56 2.36 14.86 -2.33
C LEU A 56 3.30 15.86 -3.01
N HIS A 57 3.20 17.16 -2.72
CA HIS A 57 3.93 18.24 -3.37
C HIS A 57 3.79 18.21 -4.90
N THR A 58 2.57 17.99 -5.41
CA THR A 58 2.29 17.89 -6.83
C THR A 58 1.09 18.74 -7.28
N LEU A 59 0.74 18.67 -8.56
CA LEU A 59 -0.38 19.41 -9.13
C LEU A 59 -1.68 18.61 -9.04
N PRO A 60 -2.83 19.26 -8.77
CA PRO A 60 -4.13 18.59 -8.66
C PRO A 60 -4.54 17.79 -9.90
N ASN A 61 -4.18 18.23 -11.11
CA ASN A 61 -4.49 17.55 -12.36
C ASN A 61 -3.71 16.25 -12.58
N ARG A 62 -2.82 15.87 -11.65
CA ARG A 62 -2.08 14.60 -11.64
C ARG A 62 -2.68 13.56 -10.70
N ILE A 63 -3.76 13.91 -10.00
CA ILE A 63 -4.45 13.02 -9.06
C ILE A 63 -5.77 12.54 -9.69
N PHE A 64 -5.98 11.22 -9.74
CA PHE A 64 -7.18 10.57 -10.25
C PHE A 64 -7.79 9.69 -9.17
N PHE A 65 -9.07 9.87 -8.86
CA PHE A 65 -9.76 9.07 -7.85
C PHE A 65 -10.12 7.69 -8.38
N THR A 66 -9.86 6.69 -7.56
CA THR A 66 -10.13 5.27 -7.85
C THR A 66 -10.89 4.64 -6.68
N SER A 67 -11.25 3.36 -6.81
CA SER A 67 -11.85 2.60 -5.71
C SER A 67 -10.83 2.07 -4.70
N GLY A 68 -9.52 2.23 -4.96
CA GLY A 68 -8.44 1.78 -4.08
C GLY A 68 -7.17 1.41 -4.85
N GLY A 69 -6.16 0.92 -4.12
CA GLY A 69 -4.86 0.55 -4.69
C GLY A 69 -4.96 -0.47 -5.83
N SER A 70 -5.84 -1.46 -5.71
CA SER A 70 -6.00 -2.49 -6.76
C SER A 70 -6.50 -1.90 -8.09
N GLU A 71 -7.47 -0.97 -8.09
CA GLU A 71 -7.89 -0.28 -9.30
C GLU A 71 -6.76 0.59 -9.85
N SER A 72 -6.04 1.32 -9.00
CA SER A 72 -4.91 2.16 -9.40
C SER A 72 -3.80 1.34 -10.07
N ASN A 73 -3.37 0.23 -9.43
CA ASN A 73 -2.36 -0.69 -9.98
C ASN A 73 -2.80 -1.27 -11.33
N ASN A 74 -4.04 -1.77 -11.42
CA ASN A 74 -4.59 -2.30 -12.68
C ASN A 74 -4.67 -1.25 -13.78
N THR A 75 -5.04 0.00 -13.43
CA THR A 75 -5.11 1.12 -14.39
C THR A 75 -3.74 1.38 -15.03
N VAL A 76 -2.68 1.42 -14.21
CA VAL A 76 -1.33 1.60 -14.75
C VAL A 76 -0.89 0.36 -15.52
N ILE A 77 -0.90 -0.81 -14.91
CA ILE A 77 -0.33 -2.02 -15.50
C ILE A 77 -1.05 -2.37 -16.81
N LYS A 78 -2.38 -2.39 -16.82
CA LYS A 78 -3.14 -2.70 -18.04
C LYS A 78 -3.25 -1.51 -18.96
N GLY A 79 -3.66 -0.35 -18.45
CA GLY A 79 -3.94 0.82 -19.28
C GLY A 79 -2.69 1.38 -19.95
N TYR A 80 -1.59 1.54 -19.20
CA TYR A 80 -0.34 2.02 -19.76
C TYR A 80 0.31 0.97 -20.70
N CYS A 81 0.48 -0.27 -20.24
CA CYS A 81 1.17 -1.29 -21.03
C CYS A 81 0.43 -1.62 -22.34
N LEU A 82 -0.90 -1.74 -22.33
CA LEU A 82 -1.65 -2.01 -23.55
C LEU A 82 -1.60 -0.84 -24.55
N LYS A 83 -1.60 0.39 -24.06
CA LYS A 83 -1.44 1.59 -24.89
C LYS A 83 -0.08 1.65 -25.56
N HIS A 84 0.97 1.31 -24.82
CA HIS A 84 2.38 1.38 -25.25
C HIS A 84 2.95 0.05 -25.78
N GLN A 85 2.12 -0.95 -26.04
CA GLN A 85 2.58 -2.27 -26.51
C GLN A 85 3.34 -2.27 -27.83
N ALA A 86 3.24 -1.18 -28.61
CA ALA A 86 3.99 -0.98 -29.85
C ALA A 86 5.44 -0.51 -29.59
N ASP A 87 5.69 0.14 -28.45
CA ASP A 87 7.01 0.63 -28.05
C ASP A 87 7.85 -0.47 -27.39
N GLY A 88 7.19 -1.46 -26.79
CA GLY A 88 7.80 -2.64 -26.18
C GLY A 88 6.80 -3.49 -25.43
N LYS A 89 7.22 -4.70 -25.04
CA LYS A 89 6.38 -5.65 -24.29
C LYS A 89 7.06 -6.21 -23.05
N HIS A 90 8.12 -5.59 -22.58
CA HIS A 90 8.82 -6.05 -21.40
C HIS A 90 8.45 -5.21 -20.17
N ILE A 91 8.14 -5.90 -19.08
CA ILE A 91 7.81 -5.34 -17.77
C ILE A 91 8.83 -5.86 -16.74
N ILE A 92 9.29 -5.00 -15.85
CA ILE A 92 10.09 -5.42 -14.69
C ILE A 92 9.25 -5.20 -13.43
N THR A 93 9.23 -6.20 -12.56
CA THR A 93 8.61 -6.13 -11.24
C THR A 93 9.42 -6.93 -10.23
N THR A 94 8.99 -6.99 -8.96
CA THR A 94 9.69 -7.75 -7.93
C THR A 94 8.86 -8.95 -7.44
N ALA A 95 9.52 -9.93 -6.85
CA ALA A 95 8.85 -11.07 -6.24
C ALA A 95 8.11 -10.72 -4.94
N LEU A 96 8.31 -9.52 -4.42
CA LEU A 96 7.74 -9.05 -3.15
C LEU A 96 6.43 -8.26 -3.31
N GLU A 97 5.95 -8.08 -4.55
CA GLU A 97 4.80 -7.24 -4.87
C GLU A 97 3.48 -7.80 -4.32
N HIS A 98 2.53 -6.91 -4.10
CA HIS A 98 1.16 -7.31 -3.80
C HIS A 98 0.51 -7.98 -5.03
N HIS A 99 -0.42 -8.93 -4.80
CA HIS A 99 -1.16 -9.61 -5.88
C HIS A 99 -1.86 -8.65 -6.85
N ALA A 100 -2.26 -7.46 -6.40
CA ALA A 100 -2.82 -6.41 -7.29
C ALA A 100 -1.82 -5.85 -8.32
N VAL A 101 -0.53 -6.19 -8.20
CA VAL A 101 0.53 -5.92 -9.19
C VAL A 101 0.87 -7.19 -9.97
N LEU A 102 1.07 -8.31 -9.30
CA LEU A 102 1.48 -9.57 -9.94
C LEU A 102 0.41 -10.12 -10.89
N GLU A 103 -0.83 -10.23 -10.44
CA GLU A 103 -1.94 -10.78 -11.21
C GLU A 103 -2.25 -10.01 -12.53
N PRO A 104 -2.32 -8.65 -12.55
CA PRO A 104 -2.50 -7.95 -13.80
C PRO A 104 -1.29 -8.05 -14.75
N ILE A 105 -0.07 -8.22 -14.25
CA ILE A 105 1.11 -8.50 -15.09
C ILE A 105 0.99 -9.90 -15.70
N GLU A 106 0.66 -10.92 -14.89
CA GLU A 106 0.44 -12.29 -15.39
C GLU A 106 -0.65 -12.33 -16.48
N TYR A 107 -1.75 -11.60 -16.26
CA TYR A 107 -2.79 -11.44 -17.26
C TYR A 107 -2.27 -10.86 -18.60
N LEU A 108 -1.37 -9.86 -18.55
CA LEU A 108 -0.76 -9.30 -19.76
C LEU A 108 0.18 -10.31 -20.45
N VAL A 109 0.93 -11.08 -19.69
CA VAL A 109 1.79 -12.16 -20.21
C VAL A 109 0.96 -13.21 -20.92
N GLU A 110 -0.08 -13.74 -20.26
CA GLU A 110 -0.89 -14.84 -20.80
C GLU A 110 -1.76 -14.43 -22.00
N ARG A 111 -2.31 -13.21 -21.98
CA ARG A 111 -3.33 -12.80 -22.96
C ARG A 111 -2.81 -11.90 -24.07
N PHE A 112 -1.73 -11.17 -23.84
CA PHE A 112 -1.22 -10.15 -24.77
C PHE A 112 0.23 -10.36 -25.19
N GLY A 113 0.88 -11.44 -24.70
CA GLY A 113 2.23 -11.80 -25.07
C GLY A 113 3.27 -10.80 -24.57
N PHE A 114 3.06 -10.22 -23.39
CA PHE A 114 4.09 -9.47 -22.68
C PHE A 114 5.13 -10.41 -22.09
N GLU A 115 6.31 -9.91 -21.87
CA GLU A 115 7.38 -10.58 -21.13
C GLU A 115 7.58 -9.88 -19.79
N VAL A 116 7.85 -10.63 -18.74
CA VAL A 116 8.12 -10.09 -17.41
C VAL A 116 9.44 -10.59 -16.86
N THR A 117 10.25 -9.68 -16.31
CA THR A 117 11.35 -10.04 -15.42
C THR A 117 10.93 -9.78 -13.98
N ILE A 118 10.81 -10.86 -13.19
CA ILE A 118 10.51 -10.80 -11.76
C ILE A 118 11.83 -10.82 -11.00
N VAL A 119 12.26 -9.66 -10.50
CA VAL A 119 13.49 -9.52 -9.74
C VAL A 119 13.34 -10.19 -8.38
N GLN A 120 14.24 -11.12 -8.07
CA GLN A 120 14.27 -11.83 -6.80
C GLN A 120 15.08 -11.04 -5.76
N PRO A 121 14.71 -11.13 -4.46
CA PRO A 121 15.52 -10.54 -3.41
C PRO A 121 16.88 -11.24 -3.34
N ARG A 122 17.94 -10.44 -3.17
CA ARG A 122 19.30 -10.91 -2.96
C ARG A 122 19.77 -10.41 -1.60
N ASP A 123 20.29 -11.31 -0.77
CA ASP A 123 20.65 -11.02 0.62
C ASP A 123 19.50 -10.38 1.42
N GLY A 124 18.26 -10.88 1.18
CA GLY A 124 17.05 -10.41 1.84
C GLY A 124 16.49 -9.07 1.32
N ARG A 125 17.03 -8.49 0.23
CA ARG A 125 16.63 -7.17 -0.29
C ARG A 125 16.49 -7.15 -1.81
N ILE A 126 15.58 -6.32 -2.30
CA ILE A 126 15.58 -5.88 -3.70
C ILE A 126 16.63 -4.78 -3.85
N GLN A 127 17.52 -4.92 -4.80
CA GLN A 127 18.57 -3.94 -5.06
C GLN A 127 18.32 -3.21 -6.40
N ALA A 128 18.56 -1.91 -6.46
CA ALA A 128 18.43 -1.13 -7.69
C ALA A 128 19.35 -1.66 -8.82
N SER A 129 20.51 -2.24 -8.45
CA SER A 129 21.42 -2.88 -9.41
C SER A 129 20.81 -4.07 -10.15
N ASP A 130 19.88 -4.81 -9.48
CA ASP A 130 19.22 -5.97 -10.09
C ASP A 130 18.11 -5.51 -11.05
N ILE A 131 17.42 -4.42 -10.72
CA ILE A 131 16.51 -3.73 -11.66
C ILE A 131 17.30 -3.25 -12.89
N LYS A 132 18.47 -2.61 -12.67
CA LYS A 132 19.34 -2.17 -13.76
C LYS A 132 19.76 -3.30 -14.69
N ALA A 133 20.15 -4.42 -14.12
CA ALA A 133 20.58 -5.60 -14.90
C ALA A 133 19.42 -6.22 -15.72
N ALA A 134 18.18 -6.03 -15.29
CA ALA A 134 16.97 -6.51 -15.96
C ALA A 134 16.49 -5.57 -17.08
N LEU A 135 16.95 -4.31 -17.14
CA LEU A 135 16.51 -3.35 -18.15
C LEU A 135 16.90 -3.78 -19.57
N ARG A 136 15.95 -3.66 -20.48
CA ARG A 136 16.06 -3.97 -21.90
C ARG A 136 15.61 -2.75 -22.72
N PRO A 137 16.03 -2.60 -23.99
CA PRO A 137 15.55 -1.52 -24.86
C PRO A 137 14.03 -1.50 -25.06
N ASP A 138 13.35 -2.65 -24.95
CA ASP A 138 11.90 -2.82 -25.06
C ASP A 138 11.19 -2.88 -23.70
N THR A 139 11.87 -2.53 -22.59
CA THR A 139 11.22 -2.36 -21.27
C THR A 139 10.39 -1.09 -21.29
N ILE A 140 9.08 -1.22 -21.06
CA ILE A 140 8.15 -0.09 -21.04
C ILE A 140 7.67 0.29 -19.64
N LEU A 141 7.71 -0.65 -18.68
CA LEU A 141 7.27 -0.42 -17.31
C LEU A 141 8.23 -1.09 -16.31
N VAL A 142 8.60 -0.35 -15.29
CA VAL A 142 9.16 -0.87 -14.03
C VAL A 142 8.11 -0.62 -12.94
N SER A 143 7.65 -1.67 -12.27
CA SER A 143 6.63 -1.58 -11.21
C SER A 143 7.16 -2.19 -9.93
N THR A 144 7.26 -1.39 -8.86
CA THR A 144 7.72 -1.84 -7.55
C THR A 144 6.84 -1.27 -6.44
N MET A 145 6.73 -1.98 -5.33
CA MET A 145 6.12 -1.39 -4.14
C MET A 145 7.12 -0.44 -3.44
N PHE A 146 6.59 0.52 -2.68
CA PHE A 146 7.41 1.41 -1.84
C PHE A 146 7.85 0.71 -0.56
N ALA A 147 6.90 0.05 0.10
CA ALA A 147 7.11 -0.68 1.35
C ALA A 147 6.31 -1.98 1.32
N ASN A 148 6.91 -3.06 1.80
CA ASN A 148 6.25 -4.36 1.81
C ASN A 148 5.20 -4.42 2.94
N ASN A 149 4.02 -4.93 2.60
CA ASN A 149 2.89 -5.03 3.53
C ASN A 149 3.01 -6.18 4.53
N GLU A 150 3.96 -7.10 4.34
CA GLU A 150 4.18 -8.24 5.22
C GLU A 150 5.39 -8.06 6.13
N THR A 151 6.49 -7.55 5.61
CA THR A 151 7.76 -7.37 6.35
C THR A 151 8.01 -5.92 6.77
N GLY A 152 7.39 -4.96 6.09
CA GLY A 152 7.69 -3.54 6.28
C GLY A 152 8.94 -3.06 5.52
N ASP A 153 9.66 -3.94 4.84
CA ASP A 153 10.88 -3.59 4.11
C ASP A 153 10.63 -2.48 3.09
N LEU A 154 11.52 -1.50 3.09
CA LEU A 154 11.53 -0.42 2.09
C LEU A 154 12.30 -0.85 0.85
N LEU A 155 11.73 -0.61 -0.32
CA LEU A 155 12.42 -0.82 -1.59
C LEU A 155 13.21 0.45 -1.99
N PRO A 156 14.28 0.32 -2.80
CA PRO A 156 15.18 1.43 -3.15
C PRO A 156 14.58 2.35 -4.22
N ILE A 157 13.46 3.00 -3.88
CA ILE A 157 12.64 3.78 -4.84
C ILE A 157 13.43 4.94 -5.45
N LYS A 158 14.19 5.67 -4.62
CA LYS A 158 14.98 6.80 -5.09
C LYS A 158 16.04 6.37 -6.10
N GLU A 159 16.78 5.32 -5.79
CA GLU A 159 17.83 4.77 -6.65
C GLU A 159 17.25 4.22 -7.95
N ILE A 160 16.05 3.61 -7.91
CA ILE A 160 15.37 3.14 -9.13
C ILE A 160 14.89 4.34 -9.96
N GLY A 161 14.33 5.38 -9.36
CA GLY A 161 13.93 6.60 -10.07
C GLY A 161 15.11 7.30 -10.74
N GLU A 162 16.25 7.42 -10.05
CA GLU A 162 17.47 7.97 -10.62
C GLU A 162 18.00 7.12 -11.80
N LEU A 163 17.95 5.79 -11.67
CA LEU A 163 18.34 4.85 -12.70
C LEU A 163 17.49 4.98 -13.98
N LEU A 164 16.19 5.23 -13.83
CA LEU A 164 15.23 5.30 -14.92
C LEU A 164 15.17 6.67 -15.59
N LYS A 165 15.85 7.68 -15.06
CA LYS A 165 15.81 9.06 -15.57
C LYS A 165 16.12 9.18 -17.06
N ASP A 166 17.06 8.39 -17.56
CA ASP A 166 17.48 8.38 -18.96
C ASP A 166 16.96 7.16 -19.74
N HIS A 167 16.02 6.38 -19.15
CA HIS A 167 15.41 5.22 -19.77
C HIS A 167 13.94 5.50 -20.13
N PRO A 168 13.43 5.02 -21.30
CA PRO A 168 12.04 5.30 -21.73
C PRO A 168 10.96 4.61 -20.89
N ALA A 169 11.30 3.58 -20.09
CA ALA A 169 10.34 2.87 -19.26
C ALA A 169 9.71 3.79 -18.20
N ALA A 170 8.40 3.72 -18.06
CA ALA A 170 7.71 4.39 -16.96
C ALA A 170 7.98 3.70 -15.62
N PHE A 171 8.03 4.49 -14.54
CA PHE A 171 8.18 4.00 -13.18
C PHE A 171 6.85 4.08 -12.43
N HIS A 172 6.28 2.93 -12.08
CA HIS A 172 5.12 2.79 -11.24
C HIS A 172 5.51 2.33 -9.83
N VAL A 173 4.94 2.97 -8.82
CA VAL A 173 5.16 2.63 -7.42
C VAL A 173 3.83 2.34 -6.72
N ASP A 174 3.66 1.10 -6.22
CA ASP A 174 2.60 0.80 -5.26
C ASP A 174 2.99 1.37 -3.89
N ALA A 175 2.46 2.55 -3.55
CA ALA A 175 2.76 3.25 -2.32
C ALA A 175 1.67 3.07 -1.24
N VAL A 176 0.82 2.06 -1.39
CA VAL A 176 -0.32 1.79 -0.48
C VAL A 176 0.12 1.68 0.97
N GLN A 177 1.29 1.14 1.26
CA GLN A 177 1.81 1.03 2.63
C GLN A 177 2.67 2.22 3.07
N ALA A 178 3.00 3.16 2.18
CA ALA A 178 3.88 4.30 2.47
C ALA A 178 3.12 5.62 2.67
N ILE A 179 2.06 5.86 1.87
CA ILE A 179 1.26 7.08 1.93
C ILE A 179 0.68 7.29 3.33
N GLY A 180 0.86 8.50 3.86
CA GLY A 180 0.44 8.89 5.21
C GLY A 180 1.41 8.46 6.32
N LYS A 181 2.41 7.61 6.03
CA LYS A 181 3.38 7.10 7.03
C LYS A 181 4.76 7.73 6.88
N VAL A 182 5.21 7.93 5.63
CA VAL A 182 6.49 8.57 5.30
C VAL A 182 6.28 9.61 4.20
N HIS A 183 7.25 10.51 4.03
CA HIS A 183 7.22 11.47 2.94
C HIS A 183 7.38 10.77 1.59
N VAL A 184 6.40 10.97 0.72
CA VAL A 184 6.41 10.44 -0.64
C VAL A 184 6.13 11.58 -1.60
N TYR A 185 7.19 12.11 -2.23
CA TYR A 185 7.11 13.18 -3.21
C TYR A 185 7.44 12.60 -4.58
N PRO A 186 6.41 12.23 -5.39
CA PRO A 186 6.61 11.44 -6.60
C PRO A 186 7.56 12.08 -7.61
N GLU A 187 7.52 13.40 -7.74
CA GLU A 187 8.38 14.13 -8.70
C GLU A 187 9.86 14.09 -8.30
N GLU A 188 10.16 14.21 -7.01
CA GLU A 188 11.53 14.13 -6.48
C GLU A 188 12.11 12.71 -6.59
N LEU A 189 11.23 11.71 -6.54
CA LEU A 189 11.58 10.29 -6.63
C LEU A 189 11.58 9.75 -8.06
N GLY A 190 11.28 10.60 -9.07
CA GLY A 190 11.23 10.17 -10.47
C GLY A 190 10.07 9.21 -10.79
N ILE A 191 9.01 9.21 -9.99
CA ILE A 191 7.86 8.32 -10.13
C ILE A 191 6.91 8.87 -11.20
N ASN A 192 6.56 8.05 -12.21
CA ASN A 192 5.57 8.40 -13.22
C ASN A 192 4.15 8.11 -12.78
N PHE A 193 3.94 6.99 -12.05
CA PHE A 193 2.65 6.55 -11.53
C PHE A 193 2.78 6.09 -10.09
N LEU A 194 1.81 6.46 -9.24
CA LEU A 194 1.78 6.03 -7.85
C LEU A 194 0.38 5.65 -7.42
N SER A 195 0.25 4.50 -6.78
CA SER A 195 -1.02 3.96 -6.29
C SER A 195 -1.16 4.11 -4.77
N ALA A 196 -2.35 4.52 -4.32
CA ALA A 196 -2.67 4.66 -2.90
C ALA A 196 -4.08 4.17 -2.56
N SER A 197 -4.32 3.82 -1.30
CA SER A 197 -5.60 3.34 -0.79
C SER A 197 -5.91 3.93 0.58
N ALA A 198 -7.04 4.61 0.71
CA ALA A 198 -7.37 5.42 1.90
C ALA A 198 -7.40 4.62 3.21
N HIS A 199 -7.87 3.38 3.18
CA HIS A 199 -8.02 2.55 4.37
C HIS A 199 -6.69 2.08 5.00
N LYS A 200 -5.55 2.48 4.47
CA LYS A 200 -4.22 2.21 5.03
C LYS A 200 -3.65 3.39 5.83
N PHE A 201 -4.34 4.55 5.77
CA PHE A 201 -4.01 5.77 6.51
C PHE A 201 -5.25 6.40 7.14
N HIS A 202 -6.08 5.58 7.80
CA HIS A 202 -7.27 5.99 8.56
C HIS A 202 -8.40 6.65 7.75
N GLY A 203 -8.38 6.47 6.41
CA GLY A 203 -9.46 6.87 5.52
C GLY A 203 -10.45 5.73 5.24
N PRO A 204 -11.55 6.02 4.51
CA PRO A 204 -12.58 5.02 4.22
C PRO A 204 -12.13 3.95 3.25
N LYS A 205 -12.73 2.75 3.36
CA LYS A 205 -12.61 1.67 2.38
C LYS A 205 -13.31 2.05 1.07
N GLY A 206 -12.91 1.43 -0.03
CA GLY A 206 -13.57 1.62 -1.34
C GLY A 206 -13.24 2.95 -2.02
N VAL A 207 -12.14 3.58 -1.63
CA VAL A 207 -11.58 4.76 -2.28
C VAL A 207 -10.06 4.75 -2.21
N GLY A 208 -9.43 5.26 -3.26
CA GLY A 208 -8.00 5.48 -3.37
C GLY A 208 -7.71 6.55 -4.41
N PHE A 209 -6.46 6.72 -4.74
CA PHE A 209 -6.07 7.58 -5.85
C PHE A 209 -4.89 7.00 -6.63
N LEU A 210 -4.84 7.39 -7.88
CA LEU A 210 -3.69 7.23 -8.76
C LEU A 210 -3.07 8.61 -8.97
N TYR A 211 -1.77 8.76 -8.68
CA TYR A 211 -0.97 9.85 -9.21
C TYR A 211 -0.41 9.45 -10.58
N ALA A 212 -0.49 10.35 -11.54
CA ALA A 212 0.13 10.20 -12.84
C ALA A 212 0.82 11.52 -13.23
N ALA A 213 2.15 11.49 -13.38
CA ALA A 213 2.95 12.65 -13.80
C ALA A 213 2.46 13.18 -15.15
N VAL A 214 2.18 12.28 -16.07
CA VAL A 214 1.45 12.49 -17.33
C VAL A 214 0.40 11.40 -17.42
N PRO A 215 -0.91 11.73 -17.60
CA PRO A 215 -1.98 10.74 -17.68
C PRO A 215 -2.02 10.09 -19.07
N ASP A 216 -0.97 9.32 -19.39
CA ASP A 216 -0.79 8.66 -20.68
C ASP A 216 -1.05 7.14 -20.57
N PHE A 217 -2.31 6.79 -20.28
CA PHE A 217 -2.80 5.41 -20.20
C PHE A 217 -4.22 5.29 -20.75
N ASP A 218 -4.63 4.10 -21.15
CA ASP A 218 -6.02 3.82 -21.49
C ASP A 218 -6.81 3.56 -20.20
N ASN A 219 -7.99 4.15 -20.09
CA ASN A 219 -8.85 3.97 -18.93
C ASN A 219 -9.45 2.56 -18.88
N LEU A 220 -9.52 1.98 -17.67
CA LEU A 220 -10.18 0.69 -17.46
C LEU A 220 -11.71 0.80 -17.47
N LEU A 221 -12.24 1.91 -16.95
CA LEU A 221 -13.68 2.16 -16.84
C LEU A 221 -14.08 3.22 -17.86
N HIS A 222 -14.76 2.76 -18.92
CA HIS A 222 -15.29 3.61 -19.96
C HIS A 222 -16.70 4.12 -19.62
N GLY A 223 -17.03 5.37 -19.99
CA GLY A 223 -18.34 5.96 -19.72
C GLY A 223 -18.35 7.47 -19.89
N GLY A 224 -18.76 8.18 -18.82
CA GLY A 224 -18.84 9.65 -18.81
C GLY A 224 -17.47 10.33 -18.68
N ASP A 225 -17.52 11.67 -18.61
CA ASP A 225 -16.32 12.53 -18.64
C ASP A 225 -15.65 12.76 -17.26
N GLN A 226 -16.03 11.95 -16.24
CA GLN A 226 -15.45 12.06 -14.90
C GLN A 226 -13.93 11.84 -14.95
N GLU A 227 -13.24 12.40 -13.95
CA GLU A 227 -11.77 12.32 -13.85
C GLU A 227 -11.08 12.70 -15.18
N SER A 228 -11.56 13.74 -15.85
CA SER A 228 -11.03 14.19 -17.16
C SER A 228 -11.05 13.10 -18.24
N LYS A 229 -12.07 12.25 -18.24
CA LYS A 229 -12.25 11.05 -19.09
C LYS A 229 -11.31 9.88 -18.78
N MET A 230 -10.49 9.98 -17.74
CA MET A 230 -9.54 8.92 -17.39
C MET A 230 -10.17 7.84 -16.50
N ARG A 231 -11.30 8.11 -15.85
CA ARG A 231 -12.01 7.13 -15.02
C ARG A 231 -13.49 7.51 -14.93
N ALA A 232 -14.32 6.81 -15.66
CA ALA A 232 -15.76 7.04 -15.68
C ALA A 232 -16.46 6.58 -14.39
N SER A 233 -17.70 6.91 -14.22
CA SER A 233 -18.62 6.71 -13.10
C SER A 233 -18.65 7.89 -12.14
N THR A 234 -19.85 8.17 -11.61
CA THR A 234 -20.08 9.24 -10.62
C THR A 234 -19.13 9.08 -9.45
N GLU A 235 -18.48 10.16 -9.07
CA GLU A 235 -17.47 10.19 -8.03
C GLU A 235 -18.08 9.88 -6.65
N ASN A 236 -17.41 9.04 -5.87
CA ASN A 236 -17.77 8.74 -4.49
C ASN A 236 -17.34 9.89 -3.57
N LEU A 237 -18.03 11.04 -3.71
CA LEU A 237 -17.64 12.31 -3.07
C LEU A 237 -17.42 12.16 -1.56
N ILE A 238 -18.30 11.42 -0.87
CA ILE A 238 -18.23 11.26 0.59
C ILE A 238 -16.92 10.58 0.99
N SER A 239 -16.58 9.48 0.32
CA SER A 239 -15.34 8.76 0.61
C SER A 239 -14.10 9.54 0.14
N ILE A 240 -14.19 10.30 -0.95
CA ILE A 240 -13.10 11.16 -1.44
C ILE A 240 -12.78 12.25 -0.42
N VAL A 241 -13.80 12.91 0.13
CA VAL A 241 -13.65 13.91 1.20
C VAL A 241 -13.02 13.27 2.44
N GLY A 242 -13.51 12.09 2.85
CA GLY A 242 -12.93 11.34 3.96
C GLY A 242 -11.46 10.97 3.74
N MET A 243 -11.10 10.51 2.53
CA MET A 243 -9.72 10.21 2.16
C MET A 243 -8.81 11.44 2.21
N ALA A 244 -9.25 12.57 1.66
CA ALA A 244 -8.49 13.81 1.69
C ALA A 244 -8.27 14.32 3.11
N THR A 245 -9.29 14.23 3.97
CA THR A 245 -9.20 14.56 5.40
C THR A 245 -8.20 13.65 6.11
N ALA A 246 -8.27 12.34 5.88
CA ALA A 246 -7.36 11.37 6.49
C ALA A 246 -5.90 11.63 6.08
N LEU A 247 -5.64 11.85 4.78
CA LEU A 247 -4.29 12.12 4.30
C LEU A 247 -3.74 13.45 4.84
N GLN A 248 -4.58 14.47 4.93
CA GLN A 248 -4.19 15.75 5.52
C GLN A 248 -3.77 15.59 7.00
N GLN A 249 -4.55 14.85 7.81
CA GLN A 249 -4.20 14.58 9.21
C GLN A 249 -2.90 13.76 9.30
N ALA A 250 -2.76 12.71 8.50
CA ALA A 250 -1.56 11.91 8.47
C ALA A 250 -0.32 12.73 8.09
N THR A 251 -0.43 13.66 7.12
CA THR A 251 0.67 14.54 6.70
C THR A 251 1.04 15.57 7.77
N LEU A 252 0.04 16.16 8.44
CA LEU A 252 0.28 17.15 9.49
C LEU A 252 0.99 16.58 10.71
N HIS A 253 0.74 15.33 11.06
CA HIS A 253 1.29 14.65 12.23
C HIS A 253 2.31 13.56 11.89
N GLN A 254 2.85 13.53 10.66
CA GLN A 254 3.63 12.43 10.13
C GLN A 254 4.83 12.06 11.00
N GLU A 255 5.64 13.03 11.39
CA GLU A 255 6.83 12.80 12.24
C GLU A 255 6.43 12.34 13.66
N GLU A 256 5.39 12.93 14.23
CA GLU A 256 4.87 12.54 15.54
C GLU A 256 4.36 11.10 15.51
N ASN A 257 3.54 10.75 14.53
CA ASN A 257 2.99 9.42 14.32
C ASN A 257 4.09 8.38 14.09
N PHE A 258 5.08 8.72 13.27
CA PHE A 258 6.22 7.83 13.02
C PHE A 258 7.01 7.55 14.30
N ASN A 259 7.34 8.60 15.06
CA ASN A 259 8.06 8.48 16.32
C ASN A 259 7.26 7.70 17.39
N GLN A 260 5.94 7.90 17.43
CA GLN A 260 5.06 7.12 18.30
C GLN A 260 5.13 5.62 17.96
N VAL A 261 4.93 5.27 16.69
CA VAL A 261 4.94 3.87 16.25
C VAL A 261 6.34 3.24 16.42
N GLN A 262 7.41 4.01 16.21
CA GLN A 262 8.77 3.53 16.49
C GLN A 262 8.98 3.15 17.96
N LYS A 263 8.39 3.92 18.90
CA LYS A 263 8.42 3.56 20.33
C LYS A 263 7.66 2.28 20.62
N LEU A 264 6.53 2.03 19.98
CA LEU A 264 5.77 0.77 20.10
C LEU A 264 6.60 -0.42 19.63
N GLY A 265 7.29 -0.28 18.49
CA GLY A 265 8.21 -1.30 17.98
C GLY A 265 9.37 -1.56 18.94
N GLN A 266 9.95 -0.52 19.53
CA GLN A 266 11.03 -0.68 20.53
C GLN A 266 10.54 -1.39 21.79
N GLU A 267 9.35 -1.07 22.29
CA GLU A 267 8.72 -1.77 23.42
C GLU A 267 8.49 -3.24 23.10
N LEU A 268 7.99 -3.54 21.90
CA LEU A 268 7.79 -4.92 21.42
C LEU A 268 9.10 -5.70 21.44
N VAL A 269 10.17 -5.18 20.83
CA VAL A 269 11.48 -5.84 20.76
C VAL A 269 12.08 -6.05 22.15
N ASN A 270 12.02 -5.04 23.04
CA ASN A 270 12.50 -5.12 24.40
C ASN A 270 11.76 -6.23 25.17
N GLY A 271 10.44 -6.33 25.03
CA GLY A 271 9.64 -7.36 25.68
C GLY A 271 9.87 -8.77 25.15
N LEU A 272 10.33 -8.90 23.92
CA LEU A 272 10.67 -10.18 23.29
C LEU A 272 12.10 -10.67 23.60
N ALA A 273 12.95 -9.90 24.27
CA ALA A 273 14.34 -10.23 24.50
C ALA A 273 14.59 -11.56 25.26
N ALA A 274 13.59 -12.06 25.99
CA ALA A 274 13.64 -13.35 26.73
C ALA A 274 13.17 -14.55 25.89
N TYR A 275 12.73 -14.32 24.65
CA TYR A 275 12.19 -15.36 23.77
C TYR A 275 13.18 -15.75 22.68
N ASP A 276 13.09 -16.98 22.21
CA ASP A 276 13.69 -17.38 20.94
C ASP A 276 12.75 -16.89 19.81
N TYR A 277 13.19 -15.87 19.07
CA TYR A 277 12.43 -15.29 17.97
C TYR A 277 13.37 -14.73 16.90
N TYR A 278 12.83 -14.51 15.73
CA TYR A 278 13.52 -13.80 14.64
C TYR A 278 12.60 -12.77 13.98
N VAL A 279 13.19 -11.76 13.37
CA VAL A 279 12.49 -10.75 12.59
C VAL A 279 12.69 -11.06 11.11
N ASN A 280 11.58 -11.07 10.33
CA ASN A 280 11.61 -11.23 8.89
C ASN A 280 11.54 -9.85 8.20
N ALA A 281 12.48 -8.98 8.54
CA ALA A 281 12.60 -7.66 7.96
C ALA A 281 14.07 -7.22 8.00
N ASN A 282 14.41 -6.27 7.14
CA ASN A 282 15.69 -5.58 7.20
C ASN A 282 15.70 -4.55 8.33
N GLU A 283 16.90 -4.04 8.69
CA GLU A 283 17.03 -3.02 9.73
C GLU A 283 16.29 -1.71 9.38
N ASP A 284 16.19 -1.40 8.09
CA ASP A 284 15.57 -0.17 7.55
C ASP A 284 14.08 -0.33 7.22
N HIS A 285 13.35 -1.22 7.89
CA HIS A 285 11.92 -1.40 7.63
C HIS A 285 11.06 -0.31 8.28
N LEU A 286 9.85 -0.13 7.76
CA LEU A 286 8.85 0.75 8.36
C LEU A 286 8.44 0.23 9.74
N PRO A 287 8.50 1.03 10.81
CA PRO A 287 8.16 0.59 12.17
C PRO A 287 6.68 0.22 12.34
N PHE A 288 5.85 0.53 11.36
CA PHE A 288 4.42 0.18 11.31
C PHE A 288 4.16 -1.31 11.09
N VAL A 289 5.14 -2.08 10.60
CA VAL A 289 4.97 -3.50 10.29
C VAL A 289 6.13 -4.31 10.85
N TRP A 290 5.80 -5.31 11.65
CA TRP A 290 6.73 -6.26 12.24
C TRP A 290 6.32 -7.68 11.84
N ASN A 291 7.21 -8.39 11.18
CA ASN A 291 7.02 -9.80 10.88
C ASN A 291 7.93 -10.63 11.77
N LEU A 292 7.35 -11.34 12.72
CA LEU A 292 8.06 -12.06 13.77
C LEU A 292 7.83 -13.55 13.64
N GLY A 293 8.90 -14.34 13.74
CA GLY A 293 8.80 -15.79 13.79
C GLY A 293 9.22 -16.37 15.14
N PHE A 294 8.51 -17.40 15.57
CA PHE A 294 8.75 -18.12 16.82
C PHE A 294 9.11 -19.58 16.48
N PRO A 295 10.38 -19.99 16.57
CA PRO A 295 10.82 -21.33 16.18
C PRO A 295 10.00 -22.45 16.84
N GLY A 296 9.48 -23.37 16.01
CA GLY A 296 8.68 -24.50 16.46
C GLY A 296 7.21 -24.18 16.80
N VAL A 297 6.78 -22.91 16.70
CA VAL A 297 5.40 -22.50 16.99
C VAL A 297 4.62 -22.33 15.69
N GLN A 298 3.54 -23.10 15.51
CA GLN A 298 2.70 -23.00 14.33
C GLN A 298 1.92 -21.68 14.34
N ASN A 299 2.05 -20.89 13.30
CA ASN A 299 1.49 -19.54 13.23
C ASN A 299 -0.04 -19.50 13.19
N ASP A 300 -0.69 -20.50 12.58
CA ASP A 300 -2.15 -20.62 12.57
C ASP A 300 -2.71 -20.89 13.97
N VAL A 301 -2.04 -21.75 14.75
CA VAL A 301 -2.40 -22.03 16.16
C VAL A 301 -2.16 -20.80 17.02
N LEU A 302 -1.01 -20.13 16.84
CA LEU A 302 -0.68 -18.92 17.60
C LEU A 302 -1.65 -17.79 17.30
N LEU A 303 -2.00 -17.58 16.02
CA LEU A 303 -2.99 -16.62 15.57
C LEU A 303 -4.34 -16.84 16.26
N MET A 304 -4.82 -18.09 16.26
CA MET A 304 -6.10 -18.46 16.89
C MET A 304 -6.08 -18.24 18.40
N ARG A 305 -4.99 -18.59 19.08
CA ARG A 305 -4.87 -18.38 20.55
C ARG A 305 -4.82 -16.88 20.90
N LEU A 306 -4.17 -16.06 20.08
CA LEU A 306 -4.14 -14.60 20.25
C LEU A 306 -5.53 -13.99 20.02
N ASP A 307 -6.26 -14.42 19.00
CA ASP A 307 -7.62 -13.96 18.73
C ASP A 307 -8.57 -14.30 19.91
N LEU A 308 -8.51 -15.53 20.42
CA LEU A 308 -9.26 -15.92 21.63
C LEU A 308 -8.87 -15.09 22.87
N ALA A 309 -7.62 -14.60 22.94
CA ALA A 309 -7.18 -13.69 23.99
C ALA A 309 -7.56 -12.23 23.73
N GLY A 310 -8.29 -11.93 22.65
CA GLY A 310 -8.75 -10.59 22.28
C GLY A 310 -7.70 -9.74 21.57
N ILE A 311 -6.74 -10.36 20.86
CA ILE A 311 -5.68 -9.68 20.12
C ILE A 311 -5.77 -10.06 18.65
N SER A 312 -5.97 -9.07 17.80
CA SER A 312 -6.03 -9.22 16.34
C SER A 312 -4.67 -8.96 15.70
N VAL A 313 -4.09 -10.00 15.09
CA VAL A 313 -2.85 -9.97 14.30
C VAL A 313 -3.08 -10.73 12.99
N SER A 314 -2.06 -10.85 12.13
CA SER A 314 -2.17 -11.58 10.86
C SER A 314 -0.96 -12.49 10.62
N THR A 315 -1.08 -13.44 9.70
CA THR A 315 0.05 -14.24 9.18
C THR A 315 0.73 -13.59 7.97
N GLY A 316 0.25 -12.41 7.51
CA GLY A 316 0.78 -11.69 6.35
C GLY A 316 0.13 -12.10 5.03
N SER A 317 -0.13 -13.37 4.80
CA SER A 317 -0.85 -13.85 3.61
C SER A 317 -2.36 -13.71 3.76
N ALA A 318 -3.05 -13.31 2.70
CA ALA A 318 -4.52 -13.22 2.71
C ALA A 318 -5.13 -14.62 2.88
N CYS A 319 -6.06 -14.75 3.86
CA CYS A 319 -6.88 -15.96 3.97
C CYS A 319 -7.86 -16.00 2.79
N THR A 320 -7.61 -16.83 1.80
CA THR A 320 -8.61 -17.19 0.78
C THR A 320 -9.40 -18.40 1.27
N ALA A 321 -10.69 -18.19 1.54
CA ALA A 321 -11.65 -19.26 1.89
C ALA A 321 -11.25 -20.18 3.05
N GLY A 322 -10.54 -19.68 4.09
CA GLY A 322 -10.24 -20.44 5.31
C GLY A 322 -8.99 -21.34 5.22
N THR A 323 -8.23 -21.31 4.11
CA THR A 323 -6.93 -21.93 4.02
C THR A 323 -5.83 -20.86 4.04
N VAL A 324 -4.91 -20.97 4.99
CA VAL A 324 -3.71 -20.12 5.04
C VAL A 324 -2.77 -20.62 3.95
N GLN A 325 -2.66 -19.88 2.84
CA GLN A 325 -1.61 -20.13 1.87
C GLN A 325 -0.29 -19.58 2.40
N PRO A 326 0.85 -20.25 2.17
CA PRO A 326 2.15 -19.71 2.52
C PRO A 326 2.38 -18.33 1.87
N SER A 327 3.03 -17.44 2.58
CA SER A 327 3.38 -16.12 2.05
C SER A 327 4.38 -16.25 0.90
N HIS A 328 4.02 -15.77 -0.28
CA HIS A 328 4.93 -15.69 -1.43
C HIS A 328 6.12 -14.75 -1.16
N VAL A 329 5.93 -13.73 -0.30
CA VAL A 329 7.00 -12.83 0.13
C VAL A 329 8.04 -13.57 0.95
N LEU A 330 7.61 -14.31 1.98
CA LEU A 330 8.51 -15.11 2.80
C LEU A 330 9.13 -16.27 2.00
N GLU A 331 8.39 -16.84 1.05
CA GLU A 331 8.93 -17.84 0.12
C GLU A 331 10.05 -17.26 -0.76
N ALA A 332 9.85 -16.06 -1.30
CA ALA A 332 10.87 -15.38 -2.10
C ALA A 332 12.11 -15.01 -1.28
N LEU A 333 11.93 -14.63 0.00
CA LEU A 333 13.03 -14.24 0.88
C LEU A 333 13.81 -15.44 1.43
N TYR A 334 13.14 -16.54 1.78
CA TYR A 334 13.72 -17.61 2.57
C TYR A 334 13.62 -19.01 1.93
N GLY A 335 12.94 -19.14 0.80
CA GLY A 335 12.71 -20.40 0.08
C GLY A 335 11.47 -21.17 0.54
N LYS A 336 10.98 -22.05 -0.35
CA LYS A 336 9.73 -22.82 -0.18
C LYS A 336 9.71 -23.76 1.02
N ASP A 337 10.87 -24.29 1.39
CA ASP A 337 11.00 -25.27 2.47
C ASP A 337 11.32 -24.62 3.82
N SER A 338 11.35 -23.29 3.89
CA SER A 338 11.66 -22.56 5.12
C SER A 338 10.56 -22.74 6.17
N SER A 339 10.96 -23.07 7.41
CA SER A 339 10.05 -23.12 8.57
C SER A 339 9.36 -21.79 8.84
N ARG A 340 10.01 -20.67 8.44
CA ARG A 340 9.48 -19.31 8.59
C ARG A 340 8.10 -19.11 7.99
N LEU A 341 7.75 -19.87 6.93
CA LEU A 341 6.43 -19.79 6.30
C LEU A 341 5.28 -20.24 7.23
N LYS A 342 5.60 -21.08 8.23
CA LYS A 342 4.63 -21.65 9.19
C LYS A 342 4.79 -21.14 10.61
N GLU A 343 5.82 -20.34 10.88
CA GLU A 343 6.19 -19.85 12.21
C GLU A 343 6.04 -18.34 12.36
N SER A 344 5.72 -17.63 11.26
CA SER A 344 5.72 -16.16 11.26
C SER A 344 4.35 -15.55 11.44
N LEU A 345 4.31 -14.48 12.23
CA LEU A 345 3.16 -13.60 12.45
C LEU A 345 3.50 -12.17 12.02
N ARG A 346 2.53 -11.46 11.45
CA ARG A 346 2.62 -10.03 11.22
C ARG A 346 1.87 -9.28 12.30
N ILE A 347 2.58 -8.39 12.98
CA ILE A 347 2.07 -7.39 13.91
C ILE A 347 2.18 -6.05 13.21
N SER A 348 1.10 -5.28 13.13
CA SER A 348 1.15 -3.96 12.50
C SER A 348 0.45 -2.91 13.34
N PHE A 349 1.20 -1.87 13.65
CA PHE A 349 0.79 -0.75 14.47
C PHE A 349 0.23 0.42 13.65
N SER A 350 -0.49 1.28 14.33
CA SER A 350 -0.76 2.64 13.93
C SER A 350 -0.50 3.57 15.12
N GLU A 351 -0.52 4.87 14.89
CA GLU A 351 -0.40 5.91 15.92
C GLU A 351 -1.51 5.86 16.98
N LEU A 352 -2.60 5.16 16.71
CA LEU A 352 -3.72 4.97 17.65
C LEU A 352 -3.44 3.87 18.68
N ASN A 353 -2.39 3.07 18.49
CA ASN A 353 -2.01 2.05 19.46
C ASN A 353 -1.19 2.64 20.61
N THR A 354 -1.21 1.97 21.75
CA THR A 354 -0.54 2.42 22.98
C THR A 354 0.53 1.45 23.46
N VAL A 355 1.43 1.94 24.31
CA VAL A 355 2.45 1.11 24.97
C VAL A 355 1.80 0.06 25.86
N GLU A 356 0.71 0.40 26.54
CA GLU A 356 -0.05 -0.51 27.40
C GLU A 356 -0.63 -1.68 26.59
N GLU A 357 -1.11 -1.43 25.36
CA GLU A 357 -1.55 -2.51 24.47
C GLU A 357 -0.42 -3.46 24.09
N VAL A 358 0.79 -2.93 23.86
CA VAL A 358 1.98 -3.77 23.58
C VAL A 358 2.37 -4.60 24.80
N GLN A 359 2.33 -4.03 26.01
CA GLN A 359 2.61 -4.73 27.24
C GLN A 359 1.59 -5.83 27.53
N ASP A 360 0.31 -5.56 27.30
CA ASP A 360 -0.77 -6.55 27.40
C ASP A 360 -0.58 -7.69 26.40
N PHE A 361 -0.22 -7.37 25.14
CA PHE A 361 0.13 -8.36 24.13
C PHE A 361 1.27 -9.27 24.61
N LEU A 362 2.37 -8.70 25.09
CA LEU A 362 3.53 -9.44 25.58
C LEU A 362 3.19 -10.34 26.77
N SER A 363 2.35 -9.86 27.69
CA SER A 363 1.86 -10.67 28.81
C SER A 363 1.07 -11.90 28.34
N LYS A 364 0.13 -11.70 27.40
CA LYS A 364 -0.68 -12.79 26.85
C LYS A 364 0.14 -13.74 25.97
N LEU A 365 1.10 -13.21 25.20
CA LEU A 365 2.04 -14.02 24.43
C LEU A 365 2.84 -14.95 25.33
N LYS A 366 3.27 -14.46 26.50
CA LYS A 366 3.96 -15.27 27.51
C LYS A 366 3.11 -16.44 28.00
N GLU A 367 1.83 -16.19 28.32
CA GLU A 367 0.90 -17.24 28.74
C GLU A 367 0.63 -18.28 27.63
N ILE A 368 0.68 -17.82 26.37
CA ILE A 368 0.43 -18.66 25.21
C ILE A 368 1.62 -19.55 24.89
N LEU A 369 2.84 -19.06 25.04
CA LEU A 369 4.08 -19.77 24.69
C LEU A 369 4.66 -20.61 25.84
N SER A 370 4.16 -20.42 27.10
CA SER A 370 4.53 -21.24 28.25
C SER A 370 3.76 -22.58 28.26
#